data_2381f4c1e4d415d44d38a2f4a57d6869
#
_entry.id   2381f4c1e4d415d44d38a2f4a57d6869
#
_cell.length_a   1.000
_cell.length_b   1.000
_cell.length_c   1.000
_cell.angle_alpha   90.00
_cell.angle_beta   90.00
_cell.angle_gamma   90.00
#
_symmetry.space_group_name_H-M   'P 1'
#
loop_
_entity.id
_entity.type
_entity.pdbx_description
1 polymer ?
#
loop_
_entity_poly.entity_id
_entity_poly.type
_entity_poly.pdbx_seq_one_letter_code
_entity_poly.pdbx_strand_id
1 'polypeptide(L)'
;MMELSRSLVVEEAESYRESEPLVTVEDQHLDILPGMFADGEFGHRDAEWVVRWYFRRFLGRYPDAERRRREEQFRENDFDRVHTLLGELAGMDVDEALDRLTALDGVDVPVATAFLQFADPDSYLVVGEREWSVLHEAGELSEPSPDPLSPAAYETYLSRCRALADEFDCDLVTLYRALWRLSTPDE
;
A
#
# COMPACT_ATOMS: atom_id res chain seq x y z
N MET A 1 -21.43 13.85 -6.33
CA MET A 1 -20.70 13.34 -5.15
C MET A 1 -20.81 11.83 -5.25
N MET A 2 -19.68 11.14 -5.33
CA MET A 2 -19.65 9.68 -5.36
C MET A 2 -19.99 9.16 -3.97
N GLU A 3 -20.86 8.18 -3.87
CA GLU A 3 -21.19 7.52 -2.61
C GLU A 3 -20.62 6.10 -2.64
N LEU A 4 -19.74 5.81 -1.68
CA LEU A 4 -19.21 4.46 -1.53
C LEU A 4 -20.28 3.55 -0.94
N SER A 5 -20.39 2.34 -1.46
CA SER A 5 -21.29 1.32 -0.97
C SER A 5 -20.65 -0.06 -1.10
N ARG A 6 -21.14 -1.02 -0.33
CA ARG A 6 -20.65 -2.41 -0.42
C ARG A 6 -20.69 -2.95 -1.85
N SER A 7 -21.78 -2.73 -2.58
CA SER A 7 -21.94 -3.23 -3.95
C SER A 7 -20.91 -2.62 -4.89
N LEU A 8 -20.67 -1.30 -4.80
CA LEU A 8 -19.67 -0.62 -5.60
C LEU A 8 -18.27 -1.12 -5.28
N VAL A 9 -17.92 -1.26 -4.00
CA VAL A 9 -16.61 -1.74 -3.58
C VAL A 9 -16.34 -3.16 -4.07
N VAL A 10 -17.32 -4.07 -3.98
CA VAL A 10 -17.17 -5.43 -4.48
C VAL A 10 -17.03 -5.46 -6.00
N GLU A 11 -17.86 -4.72 -6.73
CA GLU A 11 -17.82 -4.63 -8.19
C GLU A 11 -16.46 -4.11 -8.70
N GLU A 12 -15.95 -3.04 -8.09
CA GLU A 12 -14.68 -2.46 -8.49
C GLU A 12 -13.47 -3.33 -8.11
N ALA A 13 -13.54 -4.03 -6.98
CA ALA A 13 -12.51 -5.01 -6.62
C ALA A 13 -12.49 -6.22 -7.57
N GLU A 14 -13.64 -6.66 -8.09
CA GLU A 14 -13.73 -7.69 -9.13
C GLU A 14 -13.17 -7.15 -10.46
N SER A 15 -13.52 -5.94 -10.84
CA SER A 15 -12.95 -5.26 -12.01
C SER A 15 -11.42 -5.15 -11.93
N TYR A 16 -10.87 -4.87 -10.74
CA TYR A 16 -9.42 -4.90 -10.49
C TYR A 16 -8.81 -6.26 -10.84
N ARG A 17 -9.42 -7.35 -10.37
CA ARG A 17 -8.94 -8.72 -10.62
C ARG A 17 -8.97 -9.10 -12.10
N GLU A 18 -9.90 -8.57 -12.85
CA GLU A 18 -10.04 -8.85 -14.27
C GLU A 18 -9.11 -8.02 -15.17
N SER A 19 -8.80 -6.79 -14.76
CA SER A 19 -8.13 -5.81 -15.62
C SER A 19 -6.68 -5.49 -15.22
N GLU A 20 -6.30 -5.63 -13.94
CA GLU A 20 -4.97 -5.25 -13.50
C GLU A 20 -3.93 -6.35 -13.79
N PRO A 21 -2.88 -6.05 -14.57
CA PRO A 21 -1.95 -7.07 -15.03
C PRO A 21 -1.06 -7.67 -13.93
N LEU A 22 -0.94 -6.98 -12.79
CA LEU A 22 -0.11 -7.43 -11.65
C LEU A 22 -0.87 -8.26 -10.63
N VAL A 23 -2.18 -8.44 -10.76
CA VAL A 23 -3.03 -9.05 -9.74
C VAL A 23 -2.58 -10.44 -9.32
N THR A 24 -2.18 -11.29 -10.27
CA THR A 24 -1.76 -12.67 -9.96
C THR A 24 -0.49 -12.70 -9.10
N VAL A 25 0.50 -11.86 -9.43
CA VAL A 25 1.74 -11.76 -8.67
C VAL A 25 1.49 -11.08 -7.32
N GLU A 26 0.62 -10.10 -7.29
CA GLU A 26 0.18 -9.42 -6.05
C GLU A 26 -0.48 -10.41 -5.09
N ASP A 27 -1.42 -11.22 -5.57
CA ASP A 27 -2.09 -12.26 -4.75
C ASP A 27 -1.07 -13.26 -4.18
N GLN A 28 -0.11 -13.71 -4.97
CA GLN A 28 0.96 -14.59 -4.51
C GLN A 28 1.79 -13.95 -3.39
N HIS A 29 2.15 -12.68 -3.53
CA HIS A 29 2.96 -11.99 -2.52
C HIS A 29 2.15 -11.64 -1.26
N LEU A 30 0.88 -11.31 -1.39
CA LEU A 30 -0.02 -11.13 -0.23
C LEU A 30 -0.18 -12.43 0.59
N ASP A 31 -0.09 -13.58 -0.06
CA ASP A 31 -0.18 -14.89 0.60
C ASP A 31 1.14 -15.28 1.29
N ILE A 32 2.28 -15.04 0.65
CA ILE A 32 3.57 -15.56 1.12
C ILE A 32 4.40 -14.59 1.95
N LEU A 33 4.41 -13.29 1.62
CA LEU A 33 5.30 -12.32 2.29
C LEU A 33 5.03 -12.13 3.78
N PRO A 34 3.79 -12.16 4.28
CA PRO A 34 3.56 -12.05 5.73
C PRO A 34 4.34 -13.11 6.52
N GLY A 35 4.28 -14.36 6.10
CA GLY A 35 5.04 -15.45 6.71
C GLY A 35 6.55 -15.31 6.51
N MET A 36 7.00 -14.99 5.31
CA MET A 36 8.42 -14.82 5.00
C MET A 36 9.06 -13.71 5.83
N PHE A 37 8.40 -12.58 6.00
CA PHE A 37 8.90 -11.48 6.83
C PHE A 37 8.93 -11.88 8.31
N ALA A 38 7.86 -12.46 8.83
CA ALA A 38 7.77 -12.89 10.23
C ALA A 38 8.83 -13.94 10.59
N ASP A 39 9.10 -14.88 9.69
CA ASP A 39 10.06 -15.97 9.89
C ASP A 39 11.50 -15.58 9.53
N GLY A 40 11.71 -14.40 8.92
CA GLY A 40 13.02 -13.97 8.43
C GLY A 40 13.52 -14.78 7.22
N GLU A 41 12.63 -15.47 6.53
CA GLU A 41 12.95 -16.32 5.37
C GLU A 41 12.78 -15.58 4.05
N PHE A 42 13.38 -14.41 3.92
CA PHE A 42 13.34 -13.58 2.70
C PHE A 42 14.71 -13.02 2.34
N GLY A 43 14.89 -12.71 1.08
CA GLY A 43 16.08 -12.10 0.55
C GLY A 43 15.89 -10.64 0.17
N HIS A 44 16.96 -10.00 -0.27
CA HIS A 44 16.94 -8.61 -0.73
C HIS A 44 15.91 -8.37 -1.84
N ARG A 45 15.76 -9.34 -2.75
CA ARG A 45 14.83 -9.25 -3.89
C ARG A 45 13.37 -9.23 -3.46
N ASP A 46 13.03 -9.94 -2.39
CA ASP A 46 11.66 -9.98 -1.86
C ASP A 46 11.28 -8.63 -1.27
N ALA A 47 12.18 -8.01 -0.51
CA ALA A 47 11.98 -6.66 0.01
C ALA A 47 11.92 -5.61 -1.11
N GLU A 48 12.86 -5.67 -2.07
CA GLU A 48 12.87 -4.78 -3.24
C GLU A 48 11.61 -4.91 -4.09
N TRP A 49 11.02 -6.11 -4.17
CA TRP A 49 9.79 -6.34 -4.90
C TRP A 49 8.65 -5.43 -4.42
N VAL A 50 8.52 -5.21 -3.12
CA VAL A 50 7.47 -4.32 -2.56
C VAL A 50 7.63 -2.88 -3.06
N VAL A 51 8.88 -2.37 -3.07
CA VAL A 51 9.17 -1.03 -3.60
C VAL A 51 8.82 -0.96 -5.09
N ARG A 52 9.23 -1.96 -5.86
CA ARG A 52 8.92 -2.05 -7.29
C ARG A 52 7.43 -2.13 -7.54
N TRP A 53 6.71 -2.95 -6.79
CA TRP A 53 5.27 -3.07 -6.93
C TRP A 53 4.57 -1.73 -6.74
N TYR A 54 4.95 -0.96 -5.74
CA TYR A 54 4.36 0.35 -5.48
C TYR A 54 4.36 1.24 -6.72
N PHE A 55 5.49 1.34 -7.40
CA PHE A 55 5.63 2.19 -8.59
C PHE A 55 5.10 1.55 -9.88
N ARG A 56 5.20 0.25 -10.03
CA ARG A 56 4.76 -0.47 -11.24
C ARG A 56 3.26 -0.57 -11.38
N ARG A 57 2.51 -0.50 -10.29
CA ARG A 57 1.05 -0.46 -10.34
C ARG A 57 0.51 0.72 -11.16
N PHE A 58 1.29 1.79 -11.31
CA PHE A 58 0.95 2.92 -12.18
C PHE A 58 1.08 2.63 -13.69
N LEU A 59 1.56 1.45 -14.09
CA LEU A 59 1.66 1.00 -15.47
C LEU A 59 2.35 2.01 -16.42
N GLY A 60 3.48 2.56 -15.98
CA GLY A 60 4.28 3.52 -16.73
C GLY A 60 3.82 4.98 -16.66
N ARG A 61 2.75 5.28 -15.95
CA ARG A 61 2.29 6.68 -15.70
C ARG A 61 3.15 7.40 -14.64
N TYR A 62 3.92 6.65 -13.83
CA TYR A 62 4.88 7.23 -12.90
C TYR A 62 6.20 7.52 -13.64
N PRO A 63 6.86 8.69 -13.41
CA PRO A 63 8.10 9.04 -14.11
C PRO A 63 9.20 7.99 -13.92
N ASP A 64 9.67 7.40 -15.01
CA ASP A 64 10.67 6.31 -15.02
C ASP A 64 11.97 6.67 -14.29
N ALA A 65 12.46 7.89 -14.46
CA ALA A 65 13.70 8.35 -13.82
C ALA A 65 13.55 8.39 -12.29
N GLU A 66 12.41 8.86 -11.80
CA GLU A 66 12.11 8.92 -10.37
C GLU A 66 11.95 7.51 -9.78
N ARG A 67 11.20 6.63 -10.46
CA ARG A 67 11.04 5.24 -10.07
C ARG A 67 12.38 4.53 -9.94
N ARG A 68 13.24 4.63 -10.97
CA ARG A 68 14.57 4.00 -10.95
C ARG A 68 15.45 4.53 -9.84
N ARG A 69 15.41 5.84 -9.61
CA ARG A 69 16.15 6.48 -8.52
C ARG A 69 15.74 5.91 -7.16
N ARG A 70 14.43 5.76 -6.93
CA ARG A 70 13.89 5.23 -5.67
C ARG A 70 14.25 3.75 -5.47
N GLU A 71 14.15 2.94 -6.53
CA GLU A 71 14.57 1.54 -6.50
C GLU A 71 16.06 1.39 -6.22
N GLU A 72 16.91 2.23 -6.83
CA GLU A 72 18.37 2.25 -6.59
C GLU A 72 18.71 2.67 -5.17
N GLN A 73 18.10 3.73 -4.65
CA GLN A 73 18.28 4.17 -3.26
C GLN A 73 17.90 3.06 -2.27
N PHE A 74 16.82 2.35 -2.51
CA PHE A 74 16.45 1.24 -1.64
C PHE A 74 17.50 0.12 -1.64
N ARG A 75 18.08 -0.22 -2.79
CA ARG A 75 19.15 -1.23 -2.89
C ARG A 75 20.42 -0.87 -2.12
N GLU A 76 20.69 0.40 -1.90
CA GLU A 76 21.86 0.87 -1.15
C GLU A 76 21.74 0.68 0.36
N ASN A 77 20.54 0.40 0.88
CA ASN A 77 20.37 0.10 2.31
C ASN A 77 21.11 -1.18 2.67
N ASP A 78 21.68 -1.18 3.89
CA ASP A 78 22.24 -2.39 4.49
C ASP A 78 21.14 -3.46 4.62
N PHE A 79 21.37 -4.63 4.04
CA PHE A 79 20.36 -5.68 4.02
C PHE A 79 20.06 -6.23 5.42
N ASP A 80 21.05 -6.35 6.29
CA ASP A 80 20.83 -6.83 7.65
C ASP A 80 19.90 -5.89 8.42
N ARG A 81 20.00 -4.58 8.17
CA ARG A 81 19.09 -3.58 8.72
C ARG A 81 17.66 -3.75 8.17
N VAL A 82 17.52 -3.92 6.87
CA VAL A 82 16.21 -4.16 6.23
C VAL A 82 15.60 -5.45 6.73
N HIS A 83 16.40 -6.52 6.80
CA HIS A 83 15.97 -7.83 7.26
C HIS A 83 15.45 -7.81 8.70
N THR A 84 16.22 -7.17 9.61
CA THR A 84 15.81 -7.01 11.01
C THR A 84 14.50 -6.23 11.12
N LEU A 85 14.41 -5.10 10.42
CA LEU A 85 13.22 -4.25 10.46
C LEU A 85 11.97 -4.98 9.98
N LEU A 86 12.03 -5.63 8.82
CA LEU A 86 10.87 -6.33 8.26
C LEU A 86 10.44 -7.53 9.13
N GLY A 87 11.38 -8.22 9.76
CA GLY A 87 11.09 -9.30 10.72
C GLY A 87 10.40 -8.83 12.00
N GLU A 88 10.59 -7.58 12.38
CA GLU A 88 10.00 -7.00 13.58
C GLU A 88 8.67 -6.26 13.34
N LEU A 89 8.26 -6.03 12.08
CA LEU A 89 7.09 -5.21 11.75
C LEU A 89 5.80 -5.68 12.43
N ALA A 90 5.57 -6.98 12.53
CA ALA A 90 4.35 -7.54 13.13
C ALA A 90 4.17 -7.23 14.63
N GLY A 91 5.25 -6.83 15.31
CA GLY A 91 5.22 -6.47 16.74
C GLY A 91 5.22 -4.95 17.00
N MET A 92 5.30 -4.14 15.96
CA MET A 92 5.37 -2.68 16.08
C MET A 92 3.98 -2.05 15.99
N ASP A 93 3.80 -0.93 16.69
CA ASP A 93 2.71 -0.03 16.36
C ASP A 93 3.00 0.72 15.04
N VAL A 94 1.96 1.32 14.47
CA VAL A 94 2.04 1.95 13.15
C VAL A 94 3.01 3.12 13.09
N ASP A 95 3.08 3.92 14.15
CA ASP A 95 3.97 5.08 14.21
C ASP A 95 5.43 4.65 14.22
N GLU A 96 5.79 3.70 15.07
CA GLU A 96 7.14 3.15 15.12
C GLU A 96 7.52 2.48 13.80
N ALA A 97 6.62 1.70 13.21
CA ALA A 97 6.86 1.04 11.93
C ALA A 97 7.11 2.05 10.81
N LEU A 98 6.30 3.11 10.71
CA LEU A 98 6.49 4.17 9.72
C LEU A 98 7.78 4.94 9.93
N ASP A 99 8.12 5.29 11.16
CA ASP A 99 9.37 5.99 11.49
C ASP A 99 10.59 5.17 11.07
N ARG A 100 10.58 3.88 11.36
CA ARG A 100 11.70 2.99 11.01
C ARG A 100 11.76 2.68 9.52
N LEU A 101 10.64 2.48 8.85
CA LEU A 101 10.59 2.24 7.40
C LEU A 101 11.01 3.47 6.60
N THR A 102 10.56 4.66 6.96
CA THR A 102 10.92 5.91 6.27
C THR A 102 12.36 6.36 6.54
N ALA A 103 13.03 5.79 7.53
CA ALA A 103 14.46 5.97 7.73
C ALA A 103 15.33 5.16 6.74
N LEU A 104 14.72 4.27 5.94
CA LEU A 104 15.39 3.60 4.83
C LEU A 104 15.48 4.53 3.61
N ASP A 105 16.61 4.47 2.90
CA ASP A 105 16.77 5.20 1.66
C ASP A 105 15.78 4.69 0.60
N GLY A 106 15.16 5.60 -0.14
CA GLY A 106 14.16 5.29 -1.16
C GLY A 106 12.74 5.02 -0.64
N VAL A 107 12.50 5.09 0.68
CA VAL A 107 11.20 4.81 1.32
C VAL A 107 10.61 6.09 1.91
N ASP A 108 9.52 6.56 1.33
CA ASP A 108 8.63 7.57 1.91
C ASP A 108 7.41 6.92 2.58
N VAL A 109 6.50 7.72 3.13
CA VAL A 109 5.30 7.18 3.80
C VAL A 109 4.48 6.29 2.87
N PRO A 110 4.17 6.67 1.61
CA PRO A 110 3.43 5.77 0.71
C PRO A 110 4.10 4.41 0.50
N VAL A 111 5.41 4.38 0.22
CA VAL A 111 6.15 3.12 0.06
C VAL A 111 6.21 2.33 1.37
N ALA A 112 6.37 3.00 2.51
CA ALA A 112 6.33 2.36 3.82
C ALA A 112 4.99 1.64 4.07
N THR A 113 3.87 2.25 3.66
CA THR A 113 2.56 1.62 3.79
C THR A 113 2.38 0.39 2.91
N ALA A 114 3.09 0.32 1.78
CA ALA A 114 3.15 -0.90 0.97
C ALA A 114 3.84 -2.05 1.73
N PHE A 115 4.94 -1.78 2.43
CA PHE A 115 5.55 -2.78 3.31
C PHE A 115 4.61 -3.25 4.42
N LEU A 116 3.86 -2.34 5.04
CA LEU A 116 2.85 -2.70 6.04
C LEU A 116 1.76 -3.61 5.44
N GLN A 117 1.24 -3.27 4.26
CA GLN A 117 0.23 -4.10 3.58
C GLN A 117 0.73 -5.52 3.31
N PHE A 118 1.95 -5.68 2.82
CA PHE A 118 2.51 -7.00 2.51
C PHE A 118 3.04 -7.75 3.73
N ALA A 119 3.27 -7.07 4.85
CA ALA A 119 3.60 -7.72 6.11
C ALA A 119 2.36 -8.19 6.89
N ASP A 120 1.27 -7.43 6.82
CA ASP A 120 0.00 -7.73 7.50
C ASP A 120 -1.18 -7.13 6.72
N PRO A 121 -1.65 -7.82 5.65
CA PRO A 121 -2.73 -7.33 4.80
C PRO A 121 -4.10 -7.30 5.50
N ASP A 122 -4.26 -7.99 6.62
CA ASP A 122 -5.48 -7.95 7.42
C ASP A 122 -5.60 -6.66 8.25
N SER A 123 -4.46 -6.04 8.57
CA SER A 123 -4.40 -4.85 9.42
C SER A 123 -4.10 -3.55 8.67
N TYR A 124 -3.43 -3.62 7.52
CA TYR A 124 -2.93 -2.45 6.80
C TYR A 124 -3.26 -2.49 5.31
N LEU A 125 -3.37 -1.32 4.71
CA LEU A 125 -3.45 -1.15 3.26
C LEU A 125 -2.57 0.02 2.82
N VAL A 126 -2.11 -0.05 1.58
CA VAL A 126 -1.29 1.01 0.98
C VAL A 126 -2.08 2.30 0.80
N VAL A 127 -1.40 3.43 0.91
CA VAL A 127 -1.94 4.75 0.59
C VAL A 127 -1.15 5.40 -0.54
N GLY A 128 -1.85 6.15 -1.35
CA GLY A 128 -1.32 7.09 -2.34
C GLY A 128 -2.32 8.21 -2.57
N GLU A 129 -1.91 9.20 -3.36
CA GLU A 129 -2.77 10.31 -3.72
C GLU A 129 -4.09 9.85 -4.38
N ARG A 130 -4.01 8.78 -5.17
CA ARG A 130 -5.15 8.24 -5.91
C ARG A 130 -6.23 7.69 -4.97
N GLU A 131 -5.85 6.79 -4.08
CA GLU A 131 -6.76 6.17 -3.12
C GLU A 131 -7.33 7.21 -2.15
N TRP A 132 -6.49 8.14 -1.70
CA TRP A 132 -6.92 9.26 -0.86
C TRP A 132 -7.98 10.12 -1.55
N SER A 133 -7.75 10.49 -2.82
CA SER A 133 -8.66 11.35 -3.58
C SER A 133 -10.04 10.74 -3.71
N VAL A 134 -10.14 9.42 -3.91
CA VAL A 134 -11.43 8.71 -3.95
C VAL A 134 -12.19 8.89 -2.63
N LEU A 135 -11.51 8.69 -1.49
CA LEU A 135 -12.14 8.86 -0.18
C LEU A 135 -12.55 10.32 0.07
N HIS A 136 -11.72 11.26 -0.34
CA HIS A 136 -12.04 12.70 -0.22
C HIS A 136 -13.25 13.08 -1.08
N GLU A 137 -13.31 12.65 -2.34
CA GLU A 137 -14.43 12.90 -3.26
C GLU A 137 -15.73 12.24 -2.80
N ALA A 138 -15.62 11.10 -2.11
CA ALA A 138 -16.76 10.42 -1.48
C ALA A 138 -17.21 11.08 -0.17
N GLY A 139 -16.46 12.06 0.34
CA GLY A 139 -16.76 12.72 1.61
C GLY A 139 -16.32 11.93 2.85
N GLU A 140 -15.53 10.89 2.66
CA GLU A 140 -15.02 10.01 3.72
C GLU A 140 -13.79 10.61 4.45
N LEU A 141 -13.06 11.46 3.76
CA LEU A 141 -11.97 12.28 4.29
C LEU A 141 -12.28 13.76 4.03
N SER A 142 -12.13 14.60 5.05
CA SER A 142 -12.47 16.03 4.97
C SER A 142 -11.47 16.85 4.14
N GLU A 143 -10.21 16.45 4.16
CA GLU A 143 -9.12 17.19 3.53
C GLU A 143 -8.59 16.46 2.28
N PRO A 144 -8.13 17.19 1.27
CA PRO A 144 -7.44 16.56 0.14
C PRO A 144 -6.14 15.89 0.59
N SER A 145 -5.59 15.04 -0.29
CA SER A 145 -4.32 14.35 0.00
C SER A 145 -3.22 15.36 0.34
N PRO A 146 -2.60 15.24 1.53
CA PRO A 146 -1.46 16.09 1.85
C PRO A 146 -0.23 15.69 1.03
N ASP A 147 0.60 16.67 0.68
CA ASP A 147 1.87 16.47 0.00
C ASP A 147 2.98 17.23 0.74
N PRO A 148 3.93 16.51 1.35
CA PRO A 148 4.05 15.05 1.44
C PRO A 148 3.05 14.41 2.43
N LEU A 149 2.72 13.13 2.20
CA LEU A 149 1.96 12.34 3.17
C LEU A 149 2.77 12.13 4.45
N SER A 150 2.14 12.42 5.60
CA SER A 150 2.73 12.22 6.92
C SER A 150 2.24 10.93 7.60
N PRO A 151 2.95 10.43 8.62
CA PRO A 151 2.45 9.32 9.45
C PRO A 151 1.06 9.59 10.05
N ALA A 152 0.82 10.79 10.58
CA ALA A 152 -0.48 11.17 11.13
C ALA A 152 -1.60 11.18 10.08
N ALA A 153 -1.29 11.61 8.84
CA ALA A 153 -2.23 11.52 7.73
C ALA A 153 -2.57 10.06 7.41
N TYR A 154 -1.56 9.19 7.38
CA TYR A 154 -1.81 7.76 7.18
C TYR A 154 -2.68 7.14 8.26
N GLU A 155 -2.49 7.47 9.52
CA GLU A 155 -3.37 6.99 10.60
C GLU A 155 -4.83 7.40 10.40
N THR A 156 -5.07 8.64 9.98
CA THR A 156 -6.41 9.13 9.64
C THR A 156 -7.02 8.31 8.49
N TYR A 157 -6.26 8.11 7.42
CA TYR A 157 -6.65 7.29 6.28
C TYR A 157 -6.94 5.84 6.68
N LEU A 158 -6.02 5.20 7.40
CA LEU A 158 -6.14 3.81 7.83
C LEU A 158 -7.35 3.59 8.74
N SER A 159 -7.57 4.50 9.70
CA SER A 159 -8.73 4.45 10.59
C SER A 159 -10.05 4.51 9.81
N ARG A 160 -10.13 5.39 8.80
CA ARG A 160 -11.33 5.48 7.97
C ARG A 160 -11.51 4.24 7.09
N CYS A 161 -10.43 3.75 6.48
CA CYS A 161 -10.48 2.53 5.67
C CYS A 161 -10.92 1.30 6.49
N ARG A 162 -10.42 1.14 7.71
CA ARG A 162 -10.88 0.06 8.61
C ARG A 162 -12.37 0.17 8.95
N ALA A 163 -12.84 1.37 9.23
CA ALA A 163 -14.26 1.59 9.49
C ALA A 163 -15.12 1.27 8.25
N LEU A 164 -14.69 1.64 7.05
CA LEU A 164 -15.38 1.31 5.80
C LEU A 164 -15.35 -0.20 5.51
N ALA A 165 -14.23 -0.87 5.76
CA ALA A 165 -14.13 -2.31 5.58
C ALA A 165 -15.10 -3.06 6.50
N ASP A 166 -15.21 -2.64 7.76
CA ASP A 166 -16.19 -3.17 8.71
C ASP A 166 -17.64 -2.88 8.26
N GLU A 167 -17.92 -1.64 7.84
CA GLU A 167 -19.24 -1.23 7.36
C GLU A 167 -19.70 -2.02 6.13
N PHE A 168 -18.77 -2.28 5.19
CA PHE A 168 -19.06 -2.98 3.94
C PHE A 168 -18.88 -4.50 4.04
N ASP A 169 -18.46 -5.01 5.19
CA ASP A 169 -18.18 -6.43 5.41
C ASP A 169 -17.21 -6.98 4.34
N CYS A 170 -16.06 -6.33 4.19
CA CYS A 170 -14.98 -6.72 3.28
C CYS A 170 -13.61 -6.59 3.96
N ASP A 171 -12.58 -7.22 3.37
CA ASP A 171 -11.21 -7.04 3.83
C ASP A 171 -10.56 -5.77 3.25
N LEU A 172 -9.41 -5.37 3.83
CA LEU A 172 -8.70 -4.17 3.41
C LEU A 172 -8.11 -4.29 2.00
N VAL A 173 -7.75 -5.49 1.55
CA VAL A 173 -7.27 -5.72 0.18
C VAL A 173 -8.38 -5.46 -0.83
N THR A 174 -9.59 -5.93 -0.56
CA THR A 174 -10.78 -5.66 -1.38
C THR A 174 -11.05 -4.16 -1.44
N LEU A 175 -11.03 -3.47 -0.30
CA LEU A 175 -11.21 -2.03 -0.26
C LEU A 175 -10.12 -1.29 -1.05
N TYR A 176 -8.83 -1.62 -0.85
CA TYR A 176 -7.72 -1.04 -1.60
C TYR A 176 -7.93 -1.18 -3.12
N ARG A 177 -8.27 -2.37 -3.60
CA ARG A 177 -8.48 -2.66 -5.02
C ARG A 177 -9.63 -1.83 -5.61
N ALA A 178 -10.71 -1.69 -4.86
CA ALA A 178 -11.83 -0.82 -5.26
C ALA A 178 -11.40 0.64 -5.36
N LEU A 179 -10.71 1.16 -4.34
CA LEU A 179 -10.22 2.55 -4.36
C LEU A 179 -9.27 2.80 -5.52
N TRP A 180 -8.39 1.86 -5.83
CA TRP A 180 -7.49 1.94 -6.99
C TRP A 180 -8.26 2.02 -8.30
N ARG A 181 -9.27 1.18 -8.51
CA ARG A 181 -10.09 1.18 -9.72
C ARG A 181 -10.89 2.46 -9.86
N LEU A 182 -11.58 2.89 -8.82
CA LEU A 182 -12.34 4.13 -8.79
C LEU A 182 -11.50 5.37 -9.08
N SER A 183 -10.21 5.33 -8.77
CA SER A 183 -9.26 6.42 -9.06
C SER A 183 -8.71 6.38 -10.49
N THR A 184 -8.92 5.30 -11.23
CA THR A 184 -8.43 5.17 -12.61
C THR A 184 -9.41 5.86 -13.53
N PRO A 185 -8.99 6.87 -14.32
CA PRO A 185 -9.86 7.46 -15.31
C PRO A 185 -10.34 6.37 -16.30
N ASP A 186 -11.62 6.33 -16.57
CA ASP A 186 -12.15 5.53 -17.67
C ASP A 186 -11.42 5.94 -18.97
N GLU A 187 -10.84 4.96 -19.67
CA GLU A 187 -10.24 5.18 -20.99
C GLU A 187 -11.31 5.35 -22.06
#